data_2c988f27be3526c25896da902f945174
#
_entry.id   2c988f27be3526c25896da902f945174
#
_cell.length_a   1.000
_cell.length_b   1.000
_cell.length_c   1.000
_cell.angle_alpha   90.00
_cell.angle_beta   90.00
_cell.angle_gamma   90.00
#
_symmetry.space_group_name_H-M   'P 1'
#
loop_
_entity.id
_entity.type
_entity.pdbx_description
1 polymer ?
#
loop_
_entity_poly.entity_id
_entity_poly.type
_entity_poly.pdbx_seq_one_letter_code
_entity_poly.pdbx_strand_id
1 'polypeptide(L)'
;GDTVYAEYKKWCDDYFYLKHRNEARGIGGLFFDDLNTLGFDKSFQFMQSVGNSYLEAYTPIVEKRKKLPYGEQERDFQLYRRGRYVEFNLVFDRGTLFGLQSGGRTESILMSMPPLVRWDYDRQIEAGSKEAELTEKFLPHQDWLTEAGV
;
A
#
# COMPACT_ATOMS: atom_id res chain seq x y z
N GLY A 1 -12.31 11.95 -14.64
CA GLY A 1 -11.37 11.99 -15.73
C GLY A 1 -9.95 11.74 -15.26
N ASP A 2 -9.00 11.80 -16.14
CA ASP A 2 -7.60 11.41 -15.95
C ASP A 2 -6.86 12.19 -14.86
N THR A 3 -7.27 13.43 -14.63
CA THR A 3 -6.70 14.31 -13.57
C THR A 3 -6.93 13.78 -12.14
N VAL A 4 -8.08 13.14 -11.88
CA VAL A 4 -8.42 12.65 -10.53
C VAL A 4 -7.51 11.49 -10.12
N TYR A 5 -7.21 10.59 -11.05
CA TYR A 5 -6.27 9.49 -10.79
C TYR A 5 -4.88 10.01 -10.47
N ALA A 6 -4.33 10.89 -11.31
CA ALA A 6 -3.00 11.44 -11.12
C ALA A 6 -2.84 12.17 -9.78
N GLU A 7 -3.85 12.96 -9.40
CA GLU A 7 -3.88 13.69 -8.12
C GLU A 7 -3.88 12.73 -6.92
N TYR A 8 -4.79 11.75 -6.89
CA TYR A 8 -4.94 10.86 -5.75
C TYR A 8 -3.87 9.79 -5.67
N LYS A 9 -3.31 9.39 -6.83
CA LYS A 9 -2.11 8.55 -6.88
C LYS A 9 -0.91 9.29 -6.30
N LYS A 10 -0.68 10.53 -6.73
CA LYS A 10 0.42 11.34 -6.19
C LYS A 10 0.27 11.53 -4.69
N TRP A 11 -0.93 11.81 -4.21
CA TRP A 11 -1.19 11.94 -2.78
C TRP A 11 -0.91 10.63 -2.03
N CYS A 12 -1.31 9.49 -2.58
CA CYS A 12 -0.98 8.18 -2.05
C CYS A 12 0.54 7.96 -1.96
N ASP A 13 1.27 8.24 -3.03
CA ASP A 13 2.71 8.07 -3.09
C ASP A 13 3.44 8.94 -2.06
N ASP A 14 3.04 10.21 -1.93
CA ASP A 14 3.62 11.15 -0.97
C ASP A 14 3.31 10.77 0.49
N TYR A 15 2.08 10.36 0.76
CA TYR A 15 1.63 10.03 2.12
C TYR A 15 2.25 8.75 2.64
N PHE A 16 2.27 7.68 1.83
CA PHE A 16 2.76 6.36 2.23
C PHE A 16 4.25 6.15 1.97
N TYR A 17 5.04 7.19 2.14
CA TYR A 17 6.48 7.16 1.96
C TYR A 17 7.22 7.05 3.30
N LEU A 18 8.13 6.09 3.40
CA LEU A 18 8.98 5.85 4.57
C LEU A 18 10.24 6.71 4.46
N LYS A 19 10.19 7.92 4.99
CA LYS A 19 11.28 8.92 4.86
C LYS A 19 12.62 8.42 5.40
N HIS A 20 12.62 7.71 6.52
CA HIS A 20 13.83 7.18 7.15
C HIS A 20 14.47 6.01 6.40
N ARG A 21 13.75 5.42 5.45
CA ARG A 21 14.23 4.35 4.56
C ARG A 21 14.44 4.80 3.13
N ASN A 22 13.99 5.98 2.80
CA ASN A 22 13.97 6.51 1.45
C ASN A 22 13.29 5.55 0.46
N GLU A 23 12.16 4.95 0.86
CA GLU A 23 11.40 4.03 0.02
C GLU A 23 9.89 4.18 0.22
N ALA A 24 9.10 3.82 -0.80
CA ALA A 24 7.66 3.71 -0.66
C ALA A 24 7.30 2.48 0.21
N ARG A 25 6.26 2.60 1.04
CA ARG A 25 5.72 1.48 1.83
C ARG A 25 5.23 0.34 0.95
N GLY A 26 4.63 0.66 -0.19
CA GLY A 26 4.06 -0.27 -1.16
C GLY A 26 3.99 0.34 -2.56
N ILE A 27 3.33 -0.35 -3.48
CA ILE A 27 3.31 0.01 -4.92
C ILE A 27 2.48 1.27 -5.22
N GLY A 28 1.65 1.71 -4.29
CA GLY A 28 0.79 2.87 -4.46
C GLY A 28 -0.70 2.51 -4.45
N GLY A 29 -1.50 3.40 -4.99
CA GLY A 29 -2.96 3.29 -5.02
C GLY A 29 -3.61 4.65 -5.17
N LEU A 30 -4.85 4.77 -4.72
CA LEU A 30 -5.55 6.04 -4.60
C LEU A 30 -5.68 6.41 -3.12
N PHE A 31 -5.34 7.64 -2.78
CA PHE A 31 -5.57 8.18 -1.44
C PHE A 31 -6.27 9.53 -1.54
N PHE A 32 -7.31 9.70 -0.78
CA PHE A 32 -8.04 10.97 -0.63
C PHE A 32 -8.64 11.03 0.77
N ASP A 33 -8.70 12.24 1.31
CA ASP A 33 -9.18 12.53 2.64
C ASP A 33 -10.10 13.76 2.57
N ASP A 34 -11.13 13.83 3.39
CA ASP A 34 -12.10 14.93 3.43
C ASP A 34 -12.66 15.33 2.05
N LEU A 35 -12.84 14.38 1.16
CA LEU A 35 -13.25 14.62 -0.22
C LEU A 35 -14.66 15.19 -0.31
N ASN A 36 -14.74 16.48 -0.66
CA ASN A 36 -16.00 17.20 -0.90
C ASN A 36 -15.93 18.19 -2.07
N THR A 37 -14.84 18.27 -2.79
CA THR A 37 -14.64 19.21 -3.91
C THR A 37 -15.64 19.03 -5.05
N LEU A 38 -16.17 17.81 -5.20
CA LEU A 38 -17.18 17.46 -6.20
C LEU A 38 -18.63 17.62 -5.68
N GLY A 39 -18.80 17.99 -4.40
CA GLY A 39 -20.06 17.90 -3.66
C GLY A 39 -20.36 16.47 -3.21
N PHE A 40 -21.26 16.34 -2.22
CA PHE A 40 -21.55 15.08 -1.53
C PHE A 40 -21.90 13.94 -2.51
N ASP A 41 -22.87 14.14 -3.38
CA ASP A 41 -23.38 13.07 -4.24
C ASP A 41 -22.31 12.50 -5.18
N LYS A 42 -21.53 13.36 -5.81
CA LYS A 42 -20.46 12.94 -6.73
C LYS A 42 -19.29 12.31 -5.99
N SER A 43 -18.93 12.83 -4.81
CA SER A 43 -17.89 12.25 -3.98
C SER A 43 -18.29 10.85 -3.49
N PHE A 44 -19.55 10.68 -3.11
CA PHE A 44 -20.09 9.39 -2.71
C PHE A 44 -20.12 8.38 -3.86
N GLN A 45 -20.59 8.81 -5.05
CA GLN A 45 -20.55 7.97 -6.26
C GLN A 45 -19.13 7.56 -6.64
N PHE A 46 -18.17 8.47 -6.52
CA PHE A 46 -16.76 8.16 -6.75
C PHE A 46 -16.25 7.09 -5.78
N MET A 47 -16.51 7.26 -4.48
CA MET A 47 -16.14 6.28 -3.46
C MET A 47 -16.76 4.90 -3.72
N GLN A 48 -18.06 4.85 -4.09
CA GLN A 48 -18.73 3.61 -4.46
C GLN A 48 -18.09 2.95 -5.69
N SER A 49 -17.74 3.74 -6.72
CA SER A 49 -17.07 3.24 -7.92
C SER A 49 -15.71 2.62 -7.60
N VAL A 50 -14.90 3.29 -6.79
CA VAL A 50 -13.60 2.76 -6.32
C VAL A 50 -13.80 1.46 -5.55
N GLY A 51 -14.74 1.43 -4.60
CA GLY A 51 -15.04 0.23 -3.82
C GLY A 51 -15.51 -0.95 -4.68
N ASN A 52 -16.39 -0.71 -5.63
CA ASN A 52 -16.92 -1.76 -6.52
C ASN A 52 -15.84 -2.33 -7.46
N SER A 53 -14.93 -1.47 -7.97
CA SER A 53 -13.85 -1.91 -8.85
C SER A 53 -12.83 -2.83 -8.17
N TYR A 54 -12.77 -2.83 -6.84
CA TYR A 54 -11.78 -3.61 -6.09
C TYR A 54 -11.86 -5.11 -6.36
N LEU A 55 -13.06 -5.70 -6.28
CA LEU A 55 -13.23 -7.13 -6.52
C LEU A 55 -12.94 -7.52 -7.97
N GLU A 56 -13.36 -6.69 -8.91
CA GLU A 56 -13.13 -6.92 -10.34
C GLU A 56 -11.62 -6.90 -10.66
N ALA A 57 -10.86 -6.00 -10.05
CA ALA A 57 -9.42 -5.90 -10.25
C ALA A 57 -8.63 -6.98 -9.48
N TYR A 58 -8.99 -7.24 -8.22
CA TYR A 58 -8.19 -8.08 -7.34
C TYR A 58 -8.46 -9.59 -7.48
N THR A 59 -9.71 -9.98 -7.72
CA THR A 59 -10.09 -11.40 -7.81
C THR A 59 -9.32 -12.16 -8.92
N PRO A 60 -9.16 -11.62 -10.15
CA PRO A 60 -8.37 -12.29 -11.18
C PRO A 60 -6.90 -12.50 -10.79
N ILE A 61 -6.32 -11.55 -10.06
CA ILE A 61 -4.94 -11.66 -9.55
C ILE A 61 -4.83 -12.81 -8.56
N VAL A 62 -5.77 -12.89 -7.60
CA VAL A 62 -5.81 -13.97 -6.62
C VAL A 62 -6.01 -15.32 -7.30
N GLU A 63 -6.98 -15.42 -8.20
CA GLU A 63 -7.26 -16.67 -8.93
C GLU A 63 -6.04 -17.18 -9.72
N LYS A 64 -5.32 -16.29 -10.36
CA LYS A 64 -4.10 -16.61 -11.11
C LYS A 64 -2.96 -17.07 -10.21
N ARG A 65 -2.87 -16.51 -8.98
CA ARG A 65 -1.68 -16.67 -8.14
C ARG A 65 -1.84 -17.60 -6.94
N LYS A 66 -3.05 -17.85 -6.43
CA LYS A 66 -3.30 -18.65 -5.22
C LYS A 66 -2.77 -20.09 -5.27
N LYS A 67 -2.53 -20.64 -6.47
CA LYS A 67 -2.01 -22.00 -6.67
C LYS A 67 -0.51 -22.04 -6.99
N LEU A 68 0.16 -20.88 -7.08
CA LEU A 68 1.59 -20.85 -7.31
C LEU A 68 2.32 -21.40 -6.09
N PRO A 69 3.33 -22.27 -6.29
CA PRO A 69 4.14 -22.74 -5.17
C PRO A 69 4.91 -21.56 -4.56
N TYR A 70 5.08 -21.60 -3.26
CA TYR A 70 5.96 -20.69 -2.52
C TYR A 70 6.67 -21.47 -1.41
N GLY A 71 7.83 -21.00 -1.01
CA GLY A 71 8.66 -21.61 0.01
C GLY A 71 9.01 -20.65 1.14
N GLU A 72 10.03 -21.05 1.89
CA GLU A 72 10.53 -20.25 3.02
C GLU A 72 11.09 -18.90 2.58
N GLN A 73 11.74 -18.83 1.42
CA GLN A 73 12.31 -17.58 0.89
C GLN A 73 11.24 -16.54 0.63
N GLU A 74 10.18 -16.90 -0.09
CA GLU A 74 9.08 -15.97 -0.40
C GLU A 74 8.34 -15.58 0.88
N ARG A 75 8.16 -16.53 1.81
CA ARG A 75 7.53 -16.24 3.10
C ARG A 75 8.37 -15.29 3.94
N ASP A 76 9.67 -15.50 3.99
CA ASP A 76 10.62 -14.66 4.71
C ASP A 76 10.62 -13.23 4.15
N PHE A 77 10.70 -13.08 2.83
CA PHE A 77 10.60 -11.78 2.18
C PHE A 77 9.25 -11.10 2.42
N GLN A 78 8.15 -11.84 2.39
CA GLN A 78 6.84 -11.32 2.74
C GLN A 78 6.81 -10.74 4.16
N LEU A 79 7.37 -11.45 5.13
CA LEU A 79 7.45 -10.97 6.53
C LEU A 79 8.30 -9.71 6.63
N TYR A 80 9.41 -9.66 5.91
CA TYR A 80 10.26 -8.46 5.83
C TYR A 80 9.51 -7.27 5.24
N ARG A 81 8.77 -7.44 4.13
CA ARG A 81 7.95 -6.36 3.55
C ARG A 81 6.77 -5.96 4.43
N ARG A 82 6.19 -6.89 5.15
CA ARG A 82 5.16 -6.58 6.16
C ARG A 82 5.69 -5.71 7.30
N GLY A 83 6.98 -5.80 7.61
CA GLY A 83 7.63 -4.87 8.55
C GLY A 83 7.51 -3.41 8.11
N ARG A 84 7.57 -3.12 6.81
CA ARG A 84 7.39 -1.75 6.27
C ARG A 84 5.98 -1.21 6.50
N TYR A 85 4.97 -2.08 6.37
CA TYR A 85 3.59 -1.73 6.69
C TYR A 85 3.44 -1.34 8.17
N VAL A 86 3.98 -2.14 9.07
CA VAL A 86 3.93 -1.86 10.52
C VAL A 86 4.69 -0.58 10.86
N GLU A 87 5.90 -0.38 10.32
CA GLU A 87 6.68 0.86 10.52
C GLU A 87 5.88 2.10 10.14
N PHE A 88 5.27 2.10 8.96
CA PHE A 88 4.46 3.24 8.53
C PHE A 88 3.32 3.50 9.49
N ASN A 89 2.53 2.47 9.81
CA ASN A 89 1.34 2.64 10.64
C ASN A 89 1.67 3.09 12.07
N LEU A 90 2.76 2.62 12.65
CA LEU A 90 3.15 3.01 14.02
C LEU A 90 3.89 4.34 14.10
N VAL A 91 4.60 4.74 13.05
CA VAL A 91 5.49 5.92 13.09
C VAL A 91 4.88 7.13 12.36
N PHE A 92 4.17 6.92 11.27
CA PHE A 92 3.73 8.00 10.38
C PHE A 92 2.22 8.10 10.18
N ASP A 93 1.47 7.00 10.39
CA ASP A 93 0.04 7.03 10.08
C ASP A 93 -0.74 7.89 11.07
N ARG A 94 -1.32 8.98 10.56
CA ARG A 94 -2.09 9.94 11.35
C ARG A 94 -3.29 9.29 12.05
N GLY A 95 -3.97 8.36 11.36
CA GLY A 95 -5.13 7.67 11.90
C GLY A 95 -4.78 6.77 13.07
N THR A 96 -3.72 5.99 12.96
CA THR A 96 -3.20 5.16 14.04
C THR A 96 -2.76 5.99 15.25
N LEU A 97 -1.97 7.04 15.00
CA LEU A 97 -1.51 7.94 16.06
C LEU A 97 -2.67 8.63 16.77
N PHE A 98 -3.64 9.16 16.02
CA PHE A 98 -4.83 9.78 16.59
C PHE A 98 -5.63 8.78 17.43
N GLY A 99 -5.86 7.57 16.93
CA GLY A 99 -6.60 6.53 17.65
C GLY A 99 -5.96 6.17 18.98
N LEU A 100 -4.64 6.01 19.02
CA LEU A 100 -3.89 5.72 20.24
C LEU A 100 -3.89 6.90 21.21
N GLN A 101 -3.71 8.12 20.73
CA GLN A 101 -3.65 9.34 21.54
C GLN A 101 -5.03 9.74 22.11
N SER A 102 -6.10 9.47 21.38
CA SER A 102 -7.47 9.76 21.84
C SER A 102 -8.04 8.73 22.81
N GLY A 103 -7.28 7.71 23.20
CA GLY A 103 -7.73 6.66 24.10
C GLY A 103 -8.65 5.63 23.44
N GLY A 104 -8.57 5.49 22.13
CA GLY A 104 -9.28 4.46 21.39
C GLY A 104 -8.90 3.04 21.84
N ARG A 105 -9.76 2.06 21.56
CA ARG A 105 -9.48 0.66 21.91
C ARG A 105 -8.27 0.15 21.16
N THR A 106 -7.15 -0.05 21.85
CA THR A 106 -5.86 -0.44 21.28
C THR A 106 -5.95 -1.70 20.43
N GLU A 107 -6.66 -2.73 20.90
CA GLU A 107 -6.84 -3.98 20.17
C GLU A 107 -7.55 -3.78 18.82
N SER A 108 -8.52 -2.85 18.76
CA SER A 108 -9.23 -2.52 17.53
C SER A 108 -8.36 -1.70 16.56
N ILE A 109 -7.51 -0.83 17.08
CA ILE A 109 -6.59 -0.02 16.28
C ILE A 109 -5.51 -0.93 15.67
N LEU A 110 -4.94 -1.83 16.45
CA LEU A 110 -3.85 -2.69 16.03
C LEU A 110 -4.29 -3.99 15.33
N MET A 111 -5.60 -4.28 15.26
CA MET A 111 -6.09 -5.49 14.60
C MET A 111 -5.75 -5.58 13.11
N SER A 112 -5.48 -4.46 12.44
CA SER A 112 -5.05 -4.41 11.05
C SER A 112 -3.59 -4.79 10.84
N MET A 113 -2.80 -4.83 11.91
CA MET A 113 -1.39 -5.18 11.82
C MET A 113 -1.22 -6.68 11.54
N PRO A 114 -0.27 -7.05 10.67
CA PRO A 114 0.03 -8.45 10.47
C PRO A 114 0.56 -9.08 11.76
N PRO A 115 0.11 -10.30 12.13
CA PRO A 115 0.53 -10.94 13.39
C PRO A 115 2.01 -11.33 13.41
N LEU A 116 2.63 -11.47 12.24
CA LEU A 116 4.04 -11.80 12.07
C LEU A 116 4.67 -10.86 11.06
N VAL A 117 5.79 -10.29 11.44
CA VAL A 117 6.65 -9.42 10.61
C VAL A 117 8.11 -9.73 10.91
N ARG A 118 8.99 -9.19 10.09
CA ARG A 118 10.43 -9.32 10.27
C ARG A 118 11.15 -8.01 10.02
N TRP A 119 12.14 -7.73 10.85
CA TRP A 119 13.16 -6.71 10.67
C TRP A 119 14.53 -7.36 10.73
N ASP A 120 15.30 -7.15 9.68
CA ASP A 120 16.68 -7.61 9.61
C ASP A 120 17.62 -6.40 9.67
N TYR A 121 18.74 -6.55 10.33
CA TYR A 121 19.79 -5.56 10.27
C TYR A 121 20.53 -5.70 8.93
N ASP A 122 20.56 -4.60 8.18
CA ASP A 122 21.28 -4.48 6.89
C ASP A 122 21.01 -5.67 5.92
N ARG A 123 19.72 -5.98 5.72
CA ARG A 123 19.33 -7.07 4.81
C ARG A 123 19.81 -6.77 3.40
N GLN A 124 20.62 -7.67 2.88
CA GLN A 124 21.05 -7.66 1.49
C GLN A 124 20.04 -8.42 0.62
N ILE A 125 19.63 -7.80 -0.49
CA ILE A 125 18.76 -8.43 -1.48
C ILE A 125 19.64 -8.81 -2.67
N GLU A 126 19.54 -10.06 -3.11
CA GLU A 126 20.32 -10.56 -4.23
C GLU A 126 19.93 -9.83 -5.52
N ALA A 127 20.92 -9.25 -6.21
CA ALA A 127 20.70 -8.53 -7.44
C ALA A 127 20.09 -9.45 -8.53
N GLY A 128 19.09 -8.95 -9.24
CA GLY A 128 18.38 -9.70 -10.28
C GLY A 128 17.36 -10.73 -9.75
N SER A 129 17.19 -10.85 -8.42
CA SER A 129 16.14 -11.65 -7.83
C SER A 129 14.75 -11.01 -8.02
N LYS A 130 13.68 -11.77 -7.79
CA LYS A 130 12.30 -11.24 -7.79
C LYS A 130 12.09 -10.22 -6.67
N GLU A 131 12.79 -10.40 -5.56
CA GLU A 131 12.81 -9.47 -4.44
C GLU A 131 13.46 -8.13 -4.82
N ALA A 132 14.57 -8.17 -5.58
CA ALA A 132 15.21 -6.98 -6.14
C ALA A 132 14.29 -6.30 -7.16
N GLU A 133 13.61 -7.06 -8.02
CA GLU A 133 12.66 -6.51 -8.98
C GLU A 133 11.53 -5.71 -8.31
N LEU A 134 11.01 -6.19 -7.18
CA LEU A 134 10.02 -5.44 -6.41
C LEU A 134 10.56 -4.08 -5.96
N THR A 135 11.77 -4.05 -5.42
CA THR A 135 12.36 -2.84 -4.84
C THR A 135 12.89 -1.86 -5.89
N GLU A 136 13.37 -2.36 -7.02
CA GLU A 136 13.99 -1.55 -8.07
C GLU A 136 12.98 -1.02 -9.09
N LYS A 137 11.93 -1.81 -9.40
CA LYS A 137 10.96 -1.46 -10.44
C LYS A 137 9.60 -1.03 -9.92
N PHE A 138 9.06 -1.72 -8.90
CA PHE A 138 7.68 -1.54 -8.51
C PHE A 138 7.48 -0.60 -7.33
N LEU A 139 8.44 -0.46 -6.43
CA LEU A 139 8.36 0.48 -5.32
C LEU A 139 8.68 1.93 -5.70
N PRO A 140 9.58 2.23 -6.65
CA PRO A 140 9.69 3.60 -7.16
C PRO A 140 8.38 4.09 -7.75
N HIS A 141 8.09 5.38 -7.60
CA HIS A 141 6.86 5.96 -8.13
C HIS A 141 6.79 5.79 -9.65
N GLN A 142 5.71 5.20 -10.13
CA GLN A 142 5.47 4.93 -11.55
C GLN A 142 4.21 5.66 -12.03
N ASP A 143 4.19 6.06 -13.27
CA ASP A 143 2.98 6.50 -13.96
C ASP A 143 2.33 5.32 -14.70
N TRP A 144 1.56 4.55 -13.95
CA TRP A 144 0.94 3.33 -14.46
C TRP A 144 -0.02 3.52 -15.63
N LEU A 145 -0.61 4.70 -15.79
CA LEU A 145 -1.50 4.97 -16.94
C LEU A 145 -0.69 5.13 -18.21
N THR A 146 0.39 5.89 -18.18
CA THR A 146 1.28 6.06 -19.35
C THR A 146 1.95 4.75 -19.73
N GLU A 147 2.40 3.95 -18.74
CA GLU A 147 3.03 2.64 -19.00
C GLU A 147 2.04 1.61 -19.52
N ALA A 148 0.77 1.66 -19.10
CA ALA A 148 -0.28 0.79 -19.60
C ALA A 148 -0.78 1.17 -21.00
N GLY A 149 -0.37 2.30 -21.55
CA GLY A 149 -0.81 2.79 -22.86
C GLY A 149 -2.27 3.27 -22.88
N VAL A 150 -2.78 3.75 -21.75
CA VAL A 150 -4.14 4.27 -21.56
C VAL A 150 -4.15 5.79 -21.60
#